data_b8af26e47d22ac145d47148aaba5a86a
#
_entry.id   b8af26e47d22ac145d47148aaba5a86a
#
_cell.length_a   1.000
_cell.length_b   1.000
_cell.length_c   1.000
_cell.angle_alpha   90.00
_cell.angle_beta   90.00
_cell.angle_gamma   90.00
#
_symmetry.space_group_name_H-M   'P 1'
#
loop_
_entity.id
_entity.type
_entity.pdbx_description
1 polymer ?
#
loop_
_entity_poly.entity_id
_entity_poly.type
_entity_poly.pdbx_seq_one_letter_code
_entity_poly.pdbx_strand_id
1 'polypeptide(L)'
;MEIHHQKHHQTYITNLNAALTAQSTALQSQDVPALIGLQQKIKFNGGGHINHSLFWKNLAPASSPSTQLSTSAPGLQAAIERKWGSVDNFQKAFNATLLGIQGSGWGWLVAGSPKGELDIVTTKDQDPVTGAVPLFGVDMWEHAYYLQYLNNKASYVEGIWKVLNWATAEDRYQKGVEGPAVLKL
;
A
#
# COMPACT_ATOMS: atom_id res chain seq x y z
N MET A 1 -10.93 5.22 -10.37
CA MET A 1 -10.18 5.96 -9.32
C MET A 1 -11.12 6.77 -8.42
N GLU A 2 -12.09 7.52 -8.95
CA GLU A 2 -13.00 8.36 -8.16
C GLU A 2 -13.76 7.58 -7.07
N ILE A 3 -14.45 6.50 -7.42
CA ILE A 3 -15.17 5.65 -6.45
C ILE A 3 -14.20 5.06 -5.42
N HIS A 4 -13.04 4.60 -5.86
CA HIS A 4 -12.03 4.00 -4.99
C HIS A 4 -11.54 5.01 -3.94
N HIS A 5 -11.28 6.26 -4.35
CA HIS A 5 -10.85 7.32 -3.44
C HIS A 5 -12.02 7.88 -2.59
N GLN A 6 -13.11 8.30 -3.25
CA GLN A 6 -14.19 9.05 -2.57
C GLN A 6 -15.18 8.19 -1.81
N LYS A 7 -15.23 6.87 -2.09
CA LYS A 7 -16.11 5.94 -1.38
C LYS A 7 -15.31 4.97 -0.50
N HIS A 8 -14.46 4.12 -1.08
CA HIS A 8 -13.76 3.11 -0.28
C HIS A 8 -12.80 3.74 0.73
N HIS A 9 -11.85 4.58 0.30
CA HIS A 9 -10.91 5.22 1.21
C HIS A 9 -11.63 6.14 2.21
N GLN A 10 -12.59 6.93 1.76
CA GLN A 10 -13.38 7.79 2.65
C GLN A 10 -14.15 7.01 3.72
N THR A 11 -14.66 5.83 3.38
CA THR A 11 -15.34 4.96 4.35
C THR A 11 -14.38 4.49 5.45
N TYR A 12 -13.15 4.11 5.10
CA TYR A 12 -12.13 3.75 6.11
C TYR A 12 -11.85 4.92 7.05
N ILE A 13 -11.68 6.15 6.53
CA ILE A 13 -11.46 7.35 7.36
C ILE A 13 -12.65 7.60 8.30
N THR A 14 -13.86 7.58 7.78
CA THR A 14 -15.08 7.81 8.56
C THR A 14 -15.22 6.80 9.71
N ASN A 15 -15.04 5.51 9.40
CA ASN A 15 -15.15 4.44 10.37
C ASN A 15 -14.01 4.45 11.39
N LEU A 16 -12.80 4.82 10.98
CA LEU A 16 -11.67 4.98 11.88
C LEU A 16 -11.92 6.12 12.88
N ASN A 17 -12.36 7.27 12.40
CA ASN A 17 -12.69 8.42 13.27
C ASN A 17 -13.77 8.06 14.30
N ALA A 18 -14.83 7.36 13.88
CA ALA A 18 -15.87 6.87 14.77
C ALA A 18 -15.32 5.90 15.82
N ALA A 19 -14.43 4.99 15.41
CA ALA A 19 -13.81 4.01 16.32
C ALA A 19 -12.88 4.68 17.33
N LEU A 20 -12.11 5.70 16.92
CA LEU A 20 -11.22 6.46 17.82
C LEU A 20 -12.02 7.32 18.82
N THR A 21 -13.14 7.90 18.39
CA THR A 21 -14.05 8.61 19.30
C THR A 21 -14.63 7.65 20.35
N ALA A 22 -15.09 6.48 19.93
CA ALA A 22 -15.59 5.45 20.84
C ALA A 22 -14.48 4.94 21.79
N GLN A 23 -13.24 4.80 21.30
CA GLN A 23 -12.08 4.44 22.12
C GLN A 23 -11.80 5.48 23.21
N SER A 24 -11.85 6.77 22.86
CA SER A 24 -11.69 7.86 23.84
C SER A 24 -12.76 7.80 24.93
N THR A 25 -14.02 7.56 24.58
CA THR A 25 -15.11 7.41 25.54
C THR A 25 -14.91 6.18 26.43
N ALA A 26 -14.52 5.05 25.87
CA ALA A 26 -14.26 3.83 26.63
C ALA A 26 -13.06 3.96 27.58
N LEU A 27 -12.03 4.74 27.18
CA LEU A 27 -10.91 5.08 28.07
C LEU A 27 -11.35 5.93 29.25
N GLN A 28 -12.19 6.94 29.03
CA GLN A 28 -12.70 7.81 30.09
C GLN A 28 -13.59 7.07 31.08
N SER A 29 -14.38 6.11 30.59
CA SER A 29 -15.26 5.28 31.43
C SER A 29 -14.57 4.04 32.00
N GLN A 30 -13.29 3.80 31.68
CA GLN A 30 -12.52 2.62 32.03
C GLN A 30 -13.18 1.29 31.59
N ASP A 31 -13.92 1.32 30.48
CA ASP A 31 -14.60 0.16 29.89
C ASP A 31 -13.61 -0.70 29.08
N VAL A 32 -12.90 -1.59 29.78
CA VAL A 32 -11.90 -2.48 29.17
C VAL A 32 -12.50 -3.42 28.11
N PRO A 33 -13.67 -4.05 28.30
CA PRO A 33 -14.32 -4.83 27.25
C PRO A 33 -14.57 -4.05 25.97
N ALA A 34 -15.07 -2.81 26.04
CA ALA A 34 -15.27 -1.95 24.88
C ALA A 34 -13.94 -1.62 24.19
N LEU A 35 -12.87 -1.32 24.96
CA LEU A 35 -11.53 -1.07 24.41
C LEU A 35 -11.01 -2.26 23.59
N ILE A 36 -11.17 -3.48 24.12
CA ILE A 36 -10.77 -4.70 23.40
C ILE A 36 -11.59 -4.89 22.13
N GLY A 37 -12.91 -4.69 22.20
CA GLY A 37 -13.81 -4.81 21.06
C GLY A 37 -13.55 -3.80 19.92
N LEU A 38 -12.95 -2.65 20.22
CA LEU A 38 -12.60 -1.62 19.24
C LEU A 38 -11.30 -1.88 18.48
N GLN A 39 -10.39 -2.70 19.02
CA GLN A 39 -9.06 -2.93 18.44
C GLN A 39 -9.14 -3.41 16.99
N GLN A 40 -10.01 -4.38 16.70
CA GLN A 40 -10.18 -4.92 15.35
C GLN A 40 -10.70 -3.85 14.37
N LYS A 41 -11.64 -3.01 14.81
CA LYS A 41 -12.19 -1.92 13.99
C LYS A 41 -11.12 -0.87 13.69
N ILE A 42 -10.32 -0.50 14.68
CA ILE A 42 -9.23 0.47 14.53
C ILE A 42 -8.14 -0.11 13.62
N LYS A 43 -7.73 -1.37 13.82
CA LYS A 43 -6.75 -2.05 12.98
C LYS A 43 -7.19 -2.08 11.51
N PHE A 44 -8.42 -2.53 11.26
CA PHE A 44 -8.94 -2.67 9.89
C PHE A 44 -9.11 -1.31 9.18
N ASN A 45 -9.80 -0.37 9.81
CA ASN A 45 -10.07 0.92 9.19
C ASN A 45 -8.82 1.82 9.17
N GLY A 46 -7.98 1.75 10.21
CA GLY A 46 -6.69 2.44 10.25
C GLY A 46 -5.73 1.92 9.18
N GLY A 47 -5.64 0.61 9.04
CA GLY A 47 -4.87 -0.02 7.97
C GLY A 47 -5.39 0.38 6.59
N GLY A 48 -6.71 0.36 6.39
CA GLY A 48 -7.33 0.83 5.14
C GLY A 48 -6.98 2.28 4.82
N HIS A 49 -7.03 3.17 5.82
CA HIS A 49 -6.60 4.56 5.64
C HIS A 49 -5.11 4.67 5.27
N ILE A 50 -4.24 3.97 5.99
CA ILE A 50 -2.79 3.97 5.74
C ILE A 50 -2.47 3.45 4.33
N ASN A 51 -2.99 2.26 3.99
CA ASN A 51 -2.72 1.61 2.72
C ASN A 51 -3.14 2.47 1.53
N HIS A 52 -4.34 3.06 1.58
CA HIS A 52 -4.83 3.91 0.51
C HIS A 52 -4.09 5.25 0.45
N SER A 53 -3.71 5.84 1.59
CA SER A 53 -2.88 7.06 1.62
C SER A 53 -1.52 6.85 0.95
N LEU A 54 -0.92 5.67 1.15
CA LEU A 54 0.30 5.27 0.45
C LEU A 54 0.04 5.02 -1.04
N PHE A 55 -1.07 4.34 -1.36
CA PHE A 55 -1.44 3.93 -2.72
C PHE A 55 -1.62 5.11 -3.67
N TRP A 56 -2.31 6.18 -3.24
CA TRP A 56 -2.50 7.34 -4.11
C TRP A 56 -1.18 7.98 -4.52
N LYS A 57 -0.20 8.01 -3.64
CA LYS A 57 1.15 8.52 -3.93
C LYS A 57 1.98 7.57 -4.80
N ASN A 58 1.61 6.28 -4.85
CA ASN A 58 2.27 5.28 -5.71
C ASN A 58 1.88 5.42 -7.19
N LEU A 59 0.90 6.24 -7.51
CA LEU A 59 0.34 6.35 -8.85
C LEU A 59 0.66 7.69 -9.48
N ALA A 60 0.91 7.67 -10.78
CA ALA A 60 1.07 8.85 -11.61
C ALA A 60 0.42 8.60 -12.98
N PRO A 61 0.06 9.65 -13.73
CA PRO A 61 -0.35 9.50 -15.12
C PRO A 61 0.71 8.74 -15.92
N ALA A 62 0.29 7.84 -16.82
CA ALA A 62 1.22 7.02 -17.60
C ALA A 62 2.21 7.85 -18.45
N SER A 63 1.84 9.09 -18.78
CA SER A 63 2.70 10.05 -19.50
C SER A 63 3.69 10.79 -18.59
N SER A 64 3.61 10.60 -17.26
CA SER A 64 4.50 11.29 -16.34
C SER A 64 5.93 10.73 -16.40
N PRO A 65 6.97 11.58 -16.38
CA PRO A 65 8.36 11.12 -16.26
C PRO A 65 8.59 10.23 -15.02
N SER A 66 7.81 10.44 -13.94
CA SER A 66 7.93 9.66 -12.70
C SER A 66 7.59 8.17 -12.86
N THR A 67 6.97 7.77 -13.99
CA THR A 67 6.70 6.36 -14.30
C THR A 67 7.87 5.66 -14.98
N GLN A 68 8.97 6.36 -15.25
CA GLN A 68 10.17 5.79 -15.84
C GLN A 68 11.17 5.39 -14.77
N LEU A 69 11.31 4.09 -14.51
CA LEU A 69 12.16 3.55 -13.43
C LEU A 69 13.60 4.06 -13.54
N SER A 70 14.21 3.94 -14.73
CA SER A 70 15.65 4.23 -14.93
C SER A 70 16.04 5.68 -14.64
N THR A 71 15.12 6.62 -14.90
CA THR A 71 15.38 8.05 -14.68
C THR A 71 14.89 8.56 -13.35
N SER A 72 13.82 7.98 -12.84
CA SER A 72 13.14 8.47 -11.63
C SER A 72 13.55 7.74 -10.35
N ALA A 73 14.13 6.54 -10.47
CA ALA A 73 14.49 5.72 -9.31
C ALA A 73 15.80 4.92 -9.55
N PRO A 74 16.92 5.58 -9.88
CA PRO A 74 18.18 4.87 -10.20
C PRO A 74 18.73 4.10 -9.00
N GLY A 75 18.58 4.60 -7.79
CA GLY A 75 19.05 3.94 -6.57
C GLY A 75 18.22 2.69 -6.25
N LEU A 76 16.92 2.78 -6.36
CA LEU A 76 16.02 1.64 -6.19
C LEU A 76 16.20 0.62 -7.31
N GLN A 77 16.35 1.05 -8.58
CA GLN A 77 16.65 0.15 -9.68
C GLN A 77 17.91 -0.68 -9.41
N ALA A 78 18.99 -0.05 -9.02
CA ALA A 78 20.24 -0.75 -8.70
C ALA A 78 20.05 -1.77 -7.54
N ALA A 79 19.22 -1.44 -6.55
CA ALA A 79 18.89 -2.36 -5.46
C ALA A 79 18.03 -3.54 -5.95
N ILE A 80 17.06 -3.30 -6.82
CA ILE A 80 16.23 -4.32 -7.47
C ILE A 80 17.11 -5.28 -8.28
N GLU A 81 17.98 -4.74 -9.14
CA GLU A 81 18.87 -5.55 -9.98
C GLU A 81 19.85 -6.38 -9.14
N ARG A 82 20.36 -5.83 -8.04
CA ARG A 82 21.22 -6.56 -7.10
C ARG A 82 20.49 -7.74 -6.44
N LYS A 83 19.21 -7.59 -6.08
CA LYS A 83 18.44 -8.65 -5.41
C LYS A 83 17.90 -9.69 -6.37
N TRP A 84 17.35 -9.28 -7.51
CA TRP A 84 16.66 -10.20 -8.43
C TRP A 84 17.43 -10.47 -9.74
N GLY A 85 18.58 -9.85 -9.91
CA GLY A 85 19.42 -10.00 -11.13
C GLY A 85 18.98 -9.08 -12.28
N SER A 86 17.70 -8.73 -12.35
CA SER A 86 17.14 -7.80 -13.33
C SER A 86 15.79 -7.23 -12.89
N VAL A 87 15.38 -6.13 -13.48
CA VAL A 87 14.03 -5.55 -13.30
C VAL A 87 12.95 -6.53 -13.77
N ASP A 88 13.16 -7.22 -14.88
CA ASP A 88 12.22 -8.22 -15.40
C ASP A 88 11.99 -9.37 -14.42
N ASN A 89 13.05 -9.89 -13.80
CA ASN A 89 12.92 -10.94 -12.80
C ASN A 89 12.17 -10.45 -11.56
N PHE A 90 12.44 -9.23 -11.12
CA PHE A 90 11.69 -8.59 -10.06
C PHE A 90 10.20 -8.46 -10.39
N GLN A 91 9.87 -7.95 -11.58
CA GLN A 91 8.48 -7.81 -12.01
C GLN A 91 7.77 -9.17 -12.09
N LYS A 92 8.43 -10.21 -12.59
CA LYS A 92 7.90 -11.58 -12.59
C LYS A 92 7.62 -12.08 -11.18
N ALA A 93 8.56 -11.90 -10.26
CA ALA A 93 8.38 -12.30 -8.85
C ALA A 93 7.25 -11.53 -8.18
N PHE A 94 7.18 -10.23 -8.39
CA PHE A 94 6.14 -9.37 -7.84
C PHE A 94 4.75 -9.75 -8.40
N ASN A 95 4.64 -9.92 -9.72
CA ASN A 95 3.40 -10.34 -10.38
C ASN A 95 2.92 -11.70 -9.88
N ALA A 96 3.83 -12.66 -9.75
CA ALA A 96 3.49 -13.98 -9.21
C ALA A 96 2.96 -13.89 -7.77
N THR A 97 3.58 -13.02 -6.95
CA THR A 97 3.13 -12.77 -5.57
C THR A 97 1.73 -12.14 -5.55
N LEU A 98 1.47 -11.11 -6.38
CA LEU A 98 0.16 -10.47 -6.48
C LEU A 98 -0.94 -11.45 -6.89
N LEU A 99 -0.68 -12.23 -7.95
CA LEU A 99 -1.64 -13.19 -8.49
C LEU A 99 -1.87 -14.39 -7.54
N GLY A 100 -0.90 -14.67 -6.68
CA GLY A 100 -1.00 -15.69 -5.63
C GLY A 100 -1.85 -15.30 -4.42
N ILE A 101 -2.22 -14.02 -4.28
CA ILE A 101 -3.07 -13.56 -3.16
C ILE A 101 -4.46 -14.19 -3.29
N GLN A 102 -4.85 -14.94 -2.26
CA GLN A 102 -6.18 -15.52 -2.14
C GLN A 102 -7.06 -14.61 -1.27
N GLY A 103 -8.23 -14.24 -1.81
CA GLY A 103 -9.11 -13.25 -1.17
C GLY A 103 -8.61 -11.82 -1.35
N SER A 104 -8.97 -10.96 -0.42
CA SER A 104 -8.59 -9.55 -0.43
C SER A 104 -7.26 -9.31 0.26
N GLY A 105 -6.42 -8.47 -0.32
CA GLY A 105 -5.12 -8.15 0.26
C GLY A 105 -4.31 -7.21 -0.61
N TRP A 106 -3.08 -7.00 -0.22
CA TRP A 106 -2.14 -6.10 -0.87
C TRP A 106 -0.80 -6.80 -1.10
N GLY A 107 -0.13 -6.47 -2.18
CA GLY A 107 1.28 -6.82 -2.39
C GLY A 107 2.14 -5.58 -2.30
N TRP A 108 3.29 -5.70 -1.67
CA TRP A 108 4.17 -4.58 -1.35
C TRP A 108 5.61 -4.88 -1.74
N LEU A 109 6.30 -3.90 -2.32
CA LEU A 109 7.75 -3.83 -2.28
C LEU A 109 8.12 -3.07 -1.01
N VAL A 110 8.96 -3.68 -0.18
CA VAL A 110 9.40 -3.10 1.09
C VAL A 110 10.92 -3.05 1.18
N ALA A 111 11.44 -2.18 2.05
CA ALA A 111 12.83 -2.20 2.49
C ALA A 111 12.88 -2.39 4.01
N GLY A 112 13.85 -3.14 4.52
CA GLY A 112 14.02 -3.37 5.97
C GLY A 112 14.32 -2.08 6.76
N SER A 113 14.91 -1.08 6.10
CA SER A 113 15.15 0.28 6.58
C SER A 113 15.39 1.18 5.35
N PRO A 114 15.51 2.50 5.48
CA PRO A 114 16.00 3.33 4.38
C PRO A 114 17.29 2.76 3.80
N LYS A 115 17.34 2.58 2.47
CA LYS A 115 18.43 1.89 1.72
C LYS A 115 18.73 0.45 2.17
N GLY A 116 17.83 -0.16 2.96
CA GLY A 116 17.97 -1.53 3.41
C GLY A 116 17.68 -2.56 2.32
N GLU A 117 17.76 -3.82 2.70
CA GLU A 117 17.41 -4.91 1.79
C GLU A 117 15.94 -4.85 1.40
N LEU A 118 15.69 -5.11 0.11
CA LEU A 118 14.35 -5.14 -0.45
C LEU A 118 13.70 -6.49 -0.20
N ASP A 119 12.38 -6.50 -0.06
CA ASP A 119 11.60 -7.72 -0.07
C ASP A 119 10.20 -7.50 -0.69
N ILE A 120 9.57 -8.61 -1.14
CA ILE A 120 8.19 -8.61 -1.61
C ILE A 120 7.37 -9.28 -0.52
N VAL A 121 6.40 -8.55 0.03
CA VAL A 121 5.51 -9.08 1.08
C VAL A 121 4.05 -8.89 0.70
N THR A 122 3.18 -9.68 1.28
CA THR A 122 1.73 -9.53 1.17
C THR A 122 1.13 -9.22 2.53
N THR A 123 0.07 -8.42 2.53
CA THR A 123 -0.76 -8.20 3.71
C THR A 123 -2.20 -8.59 3.41
N LYS A 124 -2.85 -9.21 4.39
CA LYS A 124 -4.24 -9.66 4.27
C LYS A 124 -5.20 -8.50 4.55
N ASP A 125 -6.32 -8.52 3.85
CA ASP A 125 -7.38 -7.52 4.03
C ASP A 125 -6.82 -6.09 3.97
N GLN A 126 -6.96 -5.32 5.06
CA GLN A 126 -6.41 -3.96 5.17
C GLN A 126 -5.24 -3.88 6.16
N ASP A 127 -4.61 -5.00 6.52
CA ASP A 127 -3.45 -4.97 7.40
C ASP A 127 -2.33 -4.12 6.77
N PRO A 128 -1.80 -3.12 7.49
CA PRO A 128 -0.71 -2.30 6.98
C PRO A 128 0.63 -3.03 7.11
N VAL A 129 1.60 -2.62 6.32
CA VAL A 129 3.00 -3.04 6.52
C VAL A 129 3.50 -2.51 7.86
N THR A 130 4.03 -3.39 8.69
CA THR A 130 4.68 -3.06 9.96
C THR A 130 6.10 -3.65 9.99
N GLY A 131 7.04 -2.93 10.58
CA GLY A 131 8.43 -3.39 10.73
C GLY A 131 9.31 -3.27 9.48
N ALA A 132 8.81 -2.67 8.40
CA ALA A 132 9.55 -2.38 7.17
C ALA A 132 9.04 -1.06 6.57
N VAL A 133 9.81 -0.51 5.64
CA VAL A 133 9.46 0.69 4.87
C VAL A 133 8.69 0.26 3.62
N PRO A 134 7.38 0.53 3.49
CA PRO A 134 6.64 0.27 2.26
C PRO A 134 7.03 1.26 1.17
N LEU A 135 7.67 0.78 0.11
CA LEU A 135 8.12 1.60 -1.01
C LEU A 135 6.97 1.89 -1.97
N PHE A 136 6.27 0.85 -2.37
CA PHE A 136 4.96 0.93 -3.02
C PHE A 136 4.14 -0.33 -2.74
N GLY A 137 2.82 -0.20 -2.88
CA GLY A 137 1.89 -1.31 -2.77
C GLY A 137 0.88 -1.33 -3.90
N VAL A 138 0.36 -2.51 -4.19
CA VAL A 138 -0.70 -2.74 -5.15
C VAL A 138 -1.90 -3.34 -4.44
N ASP A 139 -3.03 -2.70 -4.60
CA ASP A 139 -4.32 -3.13 -4.06
C ASP A 139 -4.89 -4.28 -4.89
N MET A 140 -5.04 -5.46 -4.29
CA MET A 140 -5.59 -6.64 -4.93
C MET A 140 -7.04 -6.94 -4.48
N TRP A 141 -7.69 -5.99 -3.83
CA TRP A 141 -9.13 -6.02 -3.60
C TRP A 141 -9.91 -5.86 -4.92
N GLU A 142 -11.04 -6.52 -5.05
CA GLU A 142 -11.87 -6.43 -6.26
C GLU A 142 -12.27 -4.99 -6.60
N HIS A 143 -12.52 -4.16 -5.60
CA HIS A 143 -12.87 -2.75 -5.82
C HIS A 143 -11.77 -1.95 -6.55
N ALA A 144 -10.51 -2.41 -6.50
CA ALA A 144 -9.41 -1.72 -7.17
C ALA A 144 -9.40 -1.93 -8.69
N TYR A 145 -9.92 -3.07 -9.17
CA TYR A 145 -9.76 -3.44 -10.59
C TYR A 145 -11.06 -3.84 -11.29
N TYR A 146 -12.12 -4.22 -10.56
CA TYR A 146 -13.28 -4.89 -11.17
C TYR A 146 -14.02 -4.01 -12.20
N LEU A 147 -14.10 -2.70 -11.97
CA LEU A 147 -14.77 -1.78 -12.89
C LEU A 147 -14.08 -1.65 -14.26
N GLN A 148 -12.79 -1.89 -14.33
CA GLN A 148 -12.00 -1.75 -15.56
C GLN A 148 -11.59 -3.10 -16.16
N TYR A 149 -11.26 -4.06 -15.33
CA TYR A 149 -10.70 -5.33 -15.73
C TYR A 149 -11.60 -6.53 -15.46
N LEU A 150 -12.77 -6.32 -14.84
CA LEU A 150 -13.67 -7.37 -14.37
C LEU A 150 -12.89 -8.37 -13.48
N ASN A 151 -12.99 -9.67 -13.75
CA ASN A 151 -12.25 -10.70 -13.02
C ASN A 151 -10.83 -10.96 -13.55
N ASN A 152 -10.35 -10.19 -14.54
CA ASN A 152 -9.02 -10.38 -15.14
C ASN A 152 -7.93 -9.69 -14.30
N LYS A 153 -7.54 -10.32 -13.20
CA LYS A 153 -6.46 -9.85 -12.32
C LYS A 153 -5.13 -9.69 -13.05
N ALA A 154 -4.82 -10.57 -14.00
CA ALA A 154 -3.56 -10.53 -14.74
C ALA A 154 -3.41 -9.24 -15.53
N SER A 155 -4.46 -8.83 -16.26
CA SER A 155 -4.44 -7.56 -17.00
C SER A 155 -4.35 -6.33 -16.08
N TYR A 156 -4.94 -6.38 -14.90
CA TYR A 156 -4.76 -5.32 -13.89
C TYR A 156 -3.30 -5.24 -13.42
N VAL A 157 -2.70 -6.37 -13.09
CA VAL A 157 -1.29 -6.48 -12.65
C VAL A 157 -0.33 -6.00 -13.75
N GLU A 158 -0.61 -6.28 -15.01
CA GLU A 158 0.16 -5.72 -16.13
C GLU A 158 -0.03 -4.21 -16.28
N GLY A 159 -1.26 -3.75 -16.08
CA GLY A 159 -1.64 -2.34 -16.23
C GLY A 159 -1.02 -1.43 -15.17
N ILE A 160 -0.88 -1.91 -13.92
CA ILE A 160 -0.42 -1.09 -12.81
C ILE A 160 1.03 -0.60 -13.00
N TRP A 161 1.89 -1.37 -13.65
CA TRP A 161 3.27 -0.98 -13.94
C TRP A 161 3.39 0.29 -14.78
N LYS A 162 2.38 0.58 -15.64
CA LYS A 162 2.37 1.76 -16.53
C LYS A 162 2.10 3.07 -15.76
N VAL A 163 1.57 2.98 -14.57
CA VAL A 163 1.14 4.13 -13.75
C VAL A 163 1.86 4.20 -12.40
N LEU A 164 2.83 3.33 -12.17
CA LEU A 164 3.60 3.32 -10.93
C LEU A 164 4.52 4.55 -10.86
N ASN A 165 4.42 5.30 -9.77
CA ASN A 165 5.25 6.47 -9.48
C ASN A 165 6.58 6.02 -8.84
N TRP A 166 7.57 5.75 -9.67
CA TRP A 166 8.89 5.32 -9.22
C TRP A 166 9.64 6.40 -8.44
N ALA A 167 9.40 7.68 -8.73
CA ALA A 167 10.01 8.77 -7.97
C ALA A 167 9.62 8.72 -6.49
N THR A 168 8.34 8.45 -6.20
CA THR A 168 7.87 8.26 -4.81
C THR A 168 8.49 7.01 -4.18
N ALA A 169 8.63 5.92 -4.92
CA ALA A 169 9.25 4.69 -4.42
C ALA A 169 10.75 4.91 -4.11
N GLU A 170 11.48 5.65 -4.96
CA GLU A 170 12.87 6.04 -4.73
C GLU A 170 13.01 6.90 -3.47
N ASP A 171 12.16 7.92 -3.31
CA ASP A 171 12.23 8.81 -2.14
C ASP A 171 12.02 8.02 -0.84
N ARG A 172 11.05 7.11 -0.81
CA ARG A 172 10.83 6.21 0.33
C ARG A 172 11.99 5.25 0.55
N TYR A 173 12.62 4.76 -0.50
CA TYR A 173 13.82 3.92 -0.40
C TYR A 173 14.97 4.67 0.21
N GLN A 174 15.19 5.93 -0.18
CA GLN A 174 16.29 6.75 0.30
C GLN A 174 16.10 7.26 1.73
N LYS A 175 14.86 7.65 2.10
CA LYS A 175 14.56 8.42 3.32
C LYS A 175 13.67 7.67 4.31
N GLY A 176 13.04 6.60 3.89
CA GLY A 176 11.90 6.01 4.61
C GLY A 176 10.57 6.66 4.21
N VAL A 177 9.49 6.19 4.79
CA VAL A 177 8.18 6.82 4.64
C VAL A 177 8.22 8.14 5.42
N GLU A 178 7.91 9.25 4.74
CA GLU A 178 7.76 10.53 5.43
C GLU A 178 6.84 10.36 6.65
N GLY A 179 7.38 10.76 7.79
CA GLY A 179 6.87 10.56 9.13
C GLY A 179 5.37 10.78 9.35
N PRO A 180 4.90 11.14 10.54
CA PRO A 180 3.49 11.05 10.94
C PRO A 180 2.47 11.76 10.03
N ALA A 181 2.90 12.46 8.98
CA ALA A 181 1.99 13.08 8.00
C ALA A 181 1.18 12.08 7.17
N VAL A 182 1.68 10.85 6.97
CA VAL A 182 0.92 9.76 6.32
C VAL A 182 0.01 9.05 7.31
N LEU A 183 0.30 9.18 8.60
CA LEU A 183 -0.38 8.50 9.70
C LEU A 183 -1.20 9.45 10.58
N LYS A 184 -1.22 10.76 10.29
CA LYS A 184 -2.10 11.71 10.97
C LYS A 184 -3.47 11.72 10.30
N LEU A 185 -4.47 11.49 11.11
CA LEU A 185 -5.89 11.70 10.78
C LEU A 185 -6.19 13.18 10.61
#